data_754c0439d35c16fa408288b6c18bd43a
#
_entry.id   754c0439d35c16fa408288b6c18bd43a
#
_cell.length_a   1.000
_cell.length_b   1.000
_cell.length_c   1.000
_cell.angle_alpha   90.00
_cell.angle_beta   90.00
_cell.angle_gamma   90.00
#
_symmetry.space_group_name_H-M   'P 1'
#
loop_
_entity.id
_entity.type
_entity.pdbx_description
1 polymer ?
#
loop_
_entity_poly.entity_id
_entity_poly.type
_entity_poly.pdbx_seq_one_letter_code
_entity_poly.pdbx_strand_id
1 'polypeptide(L)'
;GGQACSYNGDVRQIADLRAAVALAKSRYGRLDIAVNAAGIANANPALEMESEQWQRVIDINLTGVWNSCKAEAELMLESGGGSIINIASMSGIIVNRGLDQAHYNCSKAGVIHLSKSLAMEWVGKGIRVNSISPGYTATPMNTRPEMVHQTREFESQTPMQRMAKVEEMAGPALFLASDAASFCTGVDLVVDGGFVCW
;
A
#
# COMPACT_ATOMS: atom_id res chain seq x y z
N GLY A 1 -21.47 -15.01 -3.96
CA GLY A 1 -21.09 -14.43 -2.72
C GLY A 1 -20.02 -15.21 -2.00
N GLY A 2 -18.92 -14.56 -1.64
CA GLY A 2 -17.87 -15.16 -0.83
C GLY A 2 -18.21 -15.11 0.66
N GLN A 3 -17.39 -15.78 1.48
CA GLN A 3 -17.44 -15.65 2.94
C GLN A 3 -16.45 -14.58 3.37
N ALA A 4 -16.79 -13.81 4.40
CA ALA A 4 -15.94 -12.77 4.97
C ALA A 4 -15.99 -12.77 6.50
N CYS A 5 -14.90 -12.37 7.12
CA CYS A 5 -14.85 -12.02 8.54
C CYS A 5 -14.01 -10.75 8.71
N SER A 6 -14.16 -10.09 9.86
CA SER A 6 -13.41 -8.89 10.21
C SER A 6 -12.58 -9.10 11.46
N TYR A 7 -11.46 -8.44 11.54
CA TYR A 7 -10.62 -8.33 12.74
C TYR A 7 -10.22 -6.86 12.92
N ASN A 8 -10.33 -6.33 14.12
CA ASN A 8 -9.91 -4.97 14.43
C ASN A 8 -8.54 -4.99 15.10
N GLY A 9 -7.53 -4.44 14.44
CA GLY A 9 -6.14 -4.45 14.91
C GLY A 9 -5.37 -3.21 14.48
N ASP A 10 -4.23 -2.99 15.11
CA ASP A 10 -3.29 -1.91 14.79
C ASP A 10 -2.07 -2.49 14.07
N VAL A 11 -1.80 -2.02 12.85
CA VAL A 11 -0.66 -2.50 12.03
C VAL A 11 0.72 -2.26 12.70
N ARG A 12 0.79 -1.36 13.67
CA ARG A 12 2.00 -1.14 14.48
C ARG A 12 2.27 -2.28 15.46
N GLN A 13 1.26 -3.12 15.74
CA GLN A 13 1.33 -4.22 16.69
C GLN A 13 1.40 -5.56 15.96
N ILE A 14 2.57 -6.17 15.91
CA ILE A 14 2.75 -7.47 15.22
C ILE A 14 1.83 -8.57 15.81
N ALA A 15 1.47 -8.48 17.08
CA ALA A 15 0.57 -9.43 17.73
C ALA A 15 -0.84 -9.36 17.13
N ASP A 16 -1.35 -8.16 16.83
CA ASP A 16 -2.66 -7.97 16.19
C ASP A 16 -2.67 -8.57 14.77
N LEU A 17 -1.60 -8.37 14.02
CA LEU A 17 -1.47 -8.90 12.66
C LEU A 17 -1.40 -10.42 12.66
N ARG A 18 -0.64 -11.02 13.58
CA ARG A 18 -0.61 -12.47 13.74
C ARG A 18 -1.98 -13.02 14.15
N ALA A 19 -2.72 -12.33 15.01
CA ALA A 19 -4.07 -12.72 15.39
C ALA A 19 -5.05 -12.65 14.19
N ALA A 20 -4.95 -11.61 13.34
CA ALA A 20 -5.73 -11.50 12.13
C ALA A 20 -5.44 -12.65 11.15
N VAL A 21 -4.16 -12.97 10.94
CA VAL A 21 -3.70 -14.09 10.08
C VAL A 21 -4.15 -15.44 10.67
N ALA A 22 -4.06 -15.63 12.00
CA ALA A 22 -4.55 -16.83 12.67
C ALA A 22 -6.06 -17.00 12.52
N LEU A 23 -6.82 -15.90 12.55
CA LEU A 23 -8.27 -15.93 12.27
C LEU A 23 -8.53 -16.38 10.82
N ALA A 24 -7.80 -15.88 9.83
CA ALA A 24 -7.92 -16.31 8.44
C ALA A 24 -7.62 -17.82 8.32
N LYS A 25 -6.55 -18.32 8.93
CA LYS A 25 -6.20 -19.74 8.98
C LYS A 25 -7.32 -20.58 9.60
N SER A 26 -7.87 -20.15 10.74
CA SER A 26 -8.93 -20.90 11.45
C SER A 26 -10.25 -20.95 10.67
N ARG A 27 -10.55 -19.90 9.88
CA ARG A 27 -11.81 -19.79 9.12
C ARG A 27 -11.73 -20.41 7.73
N TYR A 28 -10.59 -20.27 7.06
CA TYR A 28 -10.43 -20.58 5.64
C TYR A 28 -9.32 -21.60 5.36
N GLY A 29 -8.53 -21.97 6.36
CA GLY A 29 -7.49 -23.00 6.27
C GLY A 29 -6.14 -22.49 5.79
N ARG A 30 -6.09 -21.40 5.00
CA ARG A 30 -4.88 -20.86 4.35
C ARG A 30 -4.96 -19.37 4.10
N LEU A 31 -3.84 -18.78 3.70
CA LEU A 31 -3.75 -17.41 3.18
C LEU A 31 -2.99 -17.44 1.86
N ASP A 32 -3.65 -17.10 0.76
CA ASP A 32 -3.06 -17.08 -0.59
C ASP A 32 -2.70 -15.69 -1.08
N ILE A 33 -3.48 -14.70 -0.68
CA ILE A 33 -3.37 -13.32 -1.15
C ILE A 33 -3.48 -12.38 0.05
N ALA A 34 -2.59 -11.40 0.10
CA ALA A 34 -2.66 -10.31 1.06
C ALA A 34 -2.55 -8.96 0.36
N VAL A 35 -3.33 -7.97 0.81
CA VAL A 35 -3.28 -6.59 0.32
C VAL A 35 -3.11 -5.65 1.51
N ASN A 36 -1.96 -4.98 1.58
CA ASN A 36 -1.59 -4.07 2.64
C ASN A 36 -1.91 -2.63 2.25
N ALA A 37 -3.09 -2.13 2.67
CA ALA A 37 -3.61 -0.82 2.32
C ALA A 37 -3.68 0.17 3.50
N ALA A 38 -3.27 -0.22 4.70
CA ALA A 38 -3.25 0.67 5.85
C ALA A 38 -2.27 1.82 5.63
N GLY A 39 -2.71 3.05 5.90
CA GLY A 39 -1.87 4.22 5.75
C GLY A 39 -2.57 5.51 6.13
N ILE A 40 -1.76 6.50 6.52
CA ILE A 40 -2.20 7.86 6.83
C ILE A 40 -1.39 8.86 6.02
N ALA A 41 -1.97 10.02 5.77
CA ALA A 41 -1.30 11.18 5.16
C ALA A 41 -1.71 12.46 5.88
N ASN A 42 -0.74 13.34 6.05
CA ASN A 42 -0.92 14.73 6.41
C ASN A 42 0.22 15.53 5.78
N ALA A 43 0.08 16.85 5.73
CA ALA A 43 1.12 17.74 5.25
C ALA A 43 1.59 18.64 6.39
N ASN A 44 2.90 18.87 6.44
CA ASN A 44 3.53 19.86 7.30
C ASN A 44 4.92 20.19 6.75
N PRO A 45 5.32 21.47 6.66
CA PRO A 45 6.67 21.85 6.29
C PRO A 45 7.72 21.13 7.16
N ALA A 46 8.81 20.69 6.55
CA ALA A 46 9.82 19.88 7.25
C ALA A 46 10.43 20.57 8.48
N LEU A 47 10.55 21.89 8.46
CA LEU A 47 11.08 22.67 9.59
C LEU A 47 10.08 22.81 10.77
N GLU A 48 8.79 22.58 10.50
CA GLU A 48 7.70 22.70 11.48
C GLU A 48 7.20 21.31 11.92
N MET A 49 7.69 20.26 11.27
CA MET A 49 7.24 18.88 11.53
C MET A 49 7.87 18.34 12.81
N GLU A 50 7.03 18.07 13.80
CA GLU A 50 7.45 17.44 15.04
C GLU A 50 7.88 15.97 14.81
N SER A 51 8.83 15.51 15.62
CA SER A 51 9.37 14.15 15.52
C SER A 51 8.29 13.08 15.68
N GLU A 52 7.31 13.32 16.53
CA GLU A 52 6.17 12.42 16.76
C GLU A 52 5.27 12.31 15.53
N GLN A 53 5.07 13.41 14.80
CA GLN A 53 4.30 13.42 13.55
C GLN A 53 5.03 12.62 12.47
N TRP A 54 6.34 12.82 12.32
CA TRP A 54 7.19 12.02 11.44
C TRP A 54 7.09 10.54 11.78
N GLN A 55 7.37 10.19 13.04
CA GLN A 55 7.43 8.81 13.48
C GLN A 55 6.11 8.07 13.31
N ARG A 56 4.98 8.74 13.61
CA ARG A 56 3.63 8.16 13.45
C ARG A 56 3.37 7.74 12.01
N VAL A 57 3.78 8.53 11.02
CA VAL A 57 3.59 8.19 9.60
C VAL A 57 4.50 7.03 9.21
N ILE A 58 5.75 7.03 9.64
CA ILE A 58 6.69 5.92 9.39
C ILE A 58 6.19 4.62 10.05
N ASP A 59 5.73 4.68 11.29
CA ASP A 59 5.26 3.51 12.03
C ASP A 59 4.04 2.86 11.38
N ILE A 60 3.10 3.65 10.85
CA ILE A 60 1.92 3.11 10.20
C ILE A 60 2.22 2.69 8.77
N ASN A 61 2.80 3.61 7.96
CA ASN A 61 2.88 3.43 6.52
C ASN A 61 4.01 2.50 6.07
N LEU A 62 5.09 2.37 6.86
CA LEU A 62 6.25 1.55 6.50
C LEU A 62 6.44 0.40 7.47
N THR A 63 6.62 0.66 8.77
CA THR A 63 6.80 -0.40 9.77
C THR A 63 5.57 -1.31 9.84
N GLY A 64 4.36 -0.73 9.75
CA GLY A 64 3.10 -1.48 9.70
C GLY A 64 3.01 -2.40 8.48
N VAL A 65 3.43 -1.96 7.31
CA VAL A 65 3.49 -2.80 6.10
C VAL A 65 4.50 -3.93 6.27
N TRP A 66 5.69 -3.65 6.81
CA TRP A 66 6.68 -4.70 7.11
C TRP A 66 6.14 -5.73 8.10
N ASN A 67 5.50 -5.31 9.18
CA ASN A 67 4.86 -6.20 10.15
C ASN A 67 3.79 -7.08 9.50
N SER A 68 2.94 -6.49 8.63
CA SER A 68 1.89 -7.20 7.88
C SER A 68 2.51 -8.27 6.99
N CYS A 69 3.45 -7.89 6.14
CA CYS A 69 4.15 -8.82 5.25
C CYS A 69 4.79 -9.98 6.02
N LYS A 70 5.39 -9.71 7.19
CA LYS A 70 6.00 -10.74 8.03
C LYS A 70 4.97 -11.74 8.54
N ALA A 71 3.84 -11.26 9.12
CA ALA A 71 2.80 -12.12 9.65
C ALA A 71 2.13 -12.97 8.55
N GLU A 72 1.91 -12.37 7.37
CA GLU A 72 1.31 -13.01 6.20
C GLU A 72 2.23 -14.08 5.63
N ALA A 73 3.52 -13.76 5.45
CA ALA A 73 4.50 -14.71 4.94
C ALA A 73 4.67 -15.91 5.85
N GLU A 74 4.63 -15.76 7.18
CA GLU A 74 4.67 -16.87 8.14
C GLU A 74 3.61 -17.93 7.80
N LEU A 75 2.37 -17.54 7.48
CA LEU A 75 1.31 -18.49 7.10
C LEU A 75 1.42 -18.95 5.65
N MET A 76 1.77 -18.07 4.70
CA MET A 76 1.92 -18.42 3.28
C MET A 76 2.98 -19.48 3.08
N LEU A 77 4.07 -19.46 3.84
CA LEU A 77 5.14 -20.49 3.80
C LEU A 77 4.64 -21.87 4.20
N GLU A 78 3.70 -21.95 5.14
CA GLU A 78 3.07 -23.23 5.52
C GLU A 78 2.15 -23.77 4.40
N SER A 79 1.60 -22.88 3.57
CA SER A 79 0.63 -23.21 2.50
C SER A 79 1.27 -23.38 1.12
N GLY A 80 2.59 -23.25 1.01
CA GLY A 80 3.33 -23.43 -0.25
C GLY A 80 3.49 -22.18 -1.10
N GLY A 81 3.22 -21.00 -0.55
CA GLY A 81 3.43 -19.70 -1.21
C GLY A 81 2.20 -18.79 -1.23
N GLY A 82 2.30 -17.67 -1.93
CA GLY A 82 1.23 -16.68 -2.02
C GLY A 82 1.63 -15.42 -2.77
N SER A 83 0.74 -14.42 -2.74
CA SER A 83 0.95 -13.10 -3.34
C SER A 83 0.66 -11.99 -2.34
N ILE A 84 1.65 -11.15 -2.07
CA ILE A 84 1.52 -9.95 -1.22
C ILE A 84 1.56 -8.71 -2.10
N ILE A 85 0.57 -7.83 -1.93
CA ILE A 85 0.44 -6.57 -2.66
C ILE A 85 0.46 -5.42 -1.66
N ASN A 86 1.47 -4.58 -1.70
CA ASN A 86 1.62 -3.42 -0.82
C ASN A 86 1.13 -2.16 -1.53
N ILE A 87 0.28 -1.36 -0.89
CA ILE A 87 -0.18 -0.09 -1.45
C ILE A 87 0.85 1.01 -1.09
N ALA A 88 1.65 1.35 -2.08
CA ALA A 88 2.60 2.45 -2.04
C ALA A 88 1.94 3.78 -2.44
N SER A 89 2.56 4.57 -3.28
CA SER A 89 2.04 5.83 -3.87
C SER A 89 3.00 6.33 -4.94
N MET A 90 2.50 7.08 -5.93
CA MET A 90 3.34 7.89 -6.80
C MET A 90 4.26 8.85 -6.01
N SER A 91 3.84 9.27 -4.81
CA SER A 91 4.63 10.10 -3.89
C SER A 91 5.90 9.39 -3.35
N GLY A 92 6.03 8.09 -3.53
CA GLY A 92 7.27 7.35 -3.28
C GLY A 92 8.24 7.39 -4.47
N ILE A 93 7.81 7.89 -5.63
CA ILE A 93 8.59 7.98 -6.86
C ILE A 93 8.96 9.44 -7.13
N ILE A 94 8.01 10.36 -6.92
CA ILE A 94 8.17 11.80 -7.16
C ILE A 94 7.82 12.60 -5.89
N VAL A 95 8.13 13.90 -5.91
CA VAL A 95 7.64 14.86 -4.91
C VAL A 95 6.45 15.61 -5.48
N ASN A 96 5.31 15.54 -4.80
CA ASN A 96 4.09 16.22 -5.22
C ASN A 96 4.24 17.74 -5.06
N ARG A 97 4.01 18.48 -6.13
CA ARG A 97 4.06 19.96 -6.10
C ARG A 97 2.97 20.48 -5.15
N GLY A 98 3.33 21.40 -4.27
CA GLY A 98 2.41 22.05 -3.33
C GLY A 98 2.01 21.19 -2.12
N LEU A 99 2.67 20.03 -1.90
CA LEU A 99 2.43 19.18 -0.74
C LEU A 99 3.73 18.97 0.06
N ASP A 100 3.84 19.63 1.19
CA ASP A 100 4.96 19.46 2.13
C ASP A 100 4.71 18.24 3.01
N GLN A 101 5.15 17.06 2.56
CA GLN A 101 4.84 15.77 3.19
C GLN A 101 6.04 14.81 3.16
N ALA A 102 7.23 15.27 3.55
CA ALA A 102 8.47 14.51 3.47
C ALA A 102 8.36 13.12 4.10
N HIS A 103 7.75 13.01 5.29
CA HIS A 103 7.53 11.73 5.99
C HIS A 103 6.67 10.75 5.17
N TYR A 104 5.61 11.23 4.52
CA TYR A 104 4.76 10.41 3.67
C TYR A 104 5.53 9.90 2.44
N ASN A 105 6.21 10.81 1.73
CA ASN A 105 7.00 10.48 0.56
C ASN A 105 8.08 9.43 0.91
N CYS A 106 8.82 9.65 2.00
CA CYS A 106 9.82 8.68 2.48
C CYS A 106 9.19 7.34 2.85
N SER A 107 8.05 7.33 3.53
CA SER A 107 7.36 6.10 3.89
C SER A 107 6.95 5.29 2.67
N LYS A 108 6.42 5.96 1.63
CA LYS A 108 5.95 5.30 0.39
C LYS A 108 7.10 4.85 -0.52
N ALA A 109 8.20 5.62 -0.59
CA ALA A 109 9.44 5.17 -1.21
C ALA A 109 10.00 3.93 -0.50
N GLY A 110 9.96 3.93 0.84
CA GLY A 110 10.32 2.78 1.66
C GLY A 110 9.48 1.54 1.37
N VAL A 111 8.15 1.68 1.18
CA VAL A 111 7.25 0.56 0.82
C VAL A 111 7.61 -0.04 -0.54
N ILE A 112 7.90 0.80 -1.55
CA ILE A 112 8.34 0.34 -2.88
C ILE A 112 9.61 -0.50 -2.75
N HIS A 113 10.61 0.01 -2.02
CA HIS A 113 11.88 -0.70 -1.88
C HIS A 113 11.77 -1.93 -0.97
N LEU A 114 10.98 -1.87 0.10
CA LEU A 114 10.65 -3.00 0.96
C LEU A 114 10.04 -4.14 0.15
N SER A 115 9.09 -3.84 -0.74
CA SER A 115 8.47 -4.85 -1.61
C SER A 115 9.49 -5.56 -2.49
N LYS A 116 10.47 -4.83 -3.05
CA LYS A 116 11.57 -5.42 -3.82
C LYS A 116 12.47 -6.31 -2.96
N SER A 117 12.81 -5.85 -1.76
CA SER A 117 13.66 -6.60 -0.83
C SER A 117 13.02 -7.92 -0.41
N LEU A 118 11.75 -7.87 0.03
CA LEU A 118 11.01 -9.07 0.44
C LEU A 118 10.73 -10.02 -0.74
N ALA A 119 10.52 -9.47 -1.95
CA ALA A 119 10.41 -10.29 -3.16
C ALA A 119 11.65 -11.15 -3.36
N MET A 120 12.85 -10.59 -3.20
CA MET A 120 14.11 -11.35 -3.37
C MET A 120 14.34 -12.36 -2.25
N GLU A 121 13.92 -12.05 -1.02
CA GLU A 121 14.04 -12.98 0.10
C GLU A 121 13.11 -14.20 0.00
N TRP A 122 11.95 -14.04 -0.66
CA TRP A 122 10.85 -15.02 -0.60
C TRP A 122 10.48 -15.66 -1.93
N VAL A 123 11.00 -15.18 -3.08
CA VAL A 123 10.69 -15.76 -4.39
C VAL A 123 11.02 -17.25 -4.47
N GLY A 124 12.16 -17.66 -3.93
CA GLY A 124 12.55 -19.10 -3.86
C GLY A 124 11.68 -19.95 -2.92
N LYS A 125 10.79 -19.30 -2.15
CA LYS A 125 9.84 -19.95 -1.24
C LYS A 125 8.41 -19.89 -1.75
N GLY A 126 8.20 -19.47 -3.00
CA GLY A 126 6.89 -19.42 -3.64
C GLY A 126 6.03 -18.20 -3.30
N ILE A 127 6.59 -17.15 -2.64
CA ILE A 127 5.87 -15.92 -2.35
C ILE A 127 6.32 -14.82 -3.31
N ARG A 128 5.36 -14.22 -4.01
CA ARG A 128 5.54 -13.01 -4.80
C ARG A 128 5.19 -11.79 -3.95
N VAL A 129 6.00 -10.74 -4.02
CA VAL A 129 5.73 -9.47 -3.34
C VAL A 129 5.85 -8.35 -4.34
N ASN A 130 4.79 -7.55 -4.48
CA ASN A 130 4.72 -6.41 -5.40
C ASN A 130 4.12 -5.19 -4.70
N SER A 131 4.26 -4.02 -5.30
CA SER A 131 3.58 -2.80 -4.87
C SER A 131 2.68 -2.24 -5.97
N ILE A 132 1.66 -1.50 -5.56
CA ILE A 132 0.89 -0.62 -6.43
C ILE A 132 1.15 0.80 -5.94
N SER A 133 1.47 1.70 -6.89
CA SER A 133 1.65 3.13 -6.64
C SER A 133 0.52 3.92 -7.27
N PRO A 134 -0.59 4.16 -6.53
CA PRO A 134 -1.68 4.99 -7.01
C PRO A 134 -1.27 6.46 -7.17
N GLY A 135 -1.86 7.12 -8.17
CA GLY A 135 -1.95 8.57 -8.23
C GLY A 135 -3.08 9.11 -7.35
N TYR A 136 -3.51 10.33 -7.63
CA TYR A 136 -4.64 10.92 -6.91
C TYR A 136 -5.91 10.11 -7.15
N THR A 137 -6.47 9.57 -6.07
CA THR A 137 -7.64 8.69 -6.08
C THR A 137 -8.73 9.30 -5.21
N ALA A 138 -9.99 9.24 -5.67
CA ALA A 138 -11.16 9.84 -5.02
C ALA A 138 -11.59 9.04 -3.77
N THR A 139 -10.72 8.99 -2.78
CA THR A 139 -10.97 8.41 -1.46
C THR A 139 -11.44 9.49 -0.49
N PRO A 140 -12.03 9.15 0.67
CA PRO A 140 -12.34 10.12 1.72
C PRO A 140 -11.15 10.98 2.15
N MET A 141 -9.92 10.48 2.00
CA MET A 141 -8.69 11.25 2.27
C MET A 141 -8.58 12.49 1.37
N ASN A 142 -9.00 12.39 0.09
CA ASN A 142 -8.84 13.42 -0.94
C ASN A 142 -10.14 14.14 -1.31
N THR A 143 -11.31 13.67 -0.85
CA THR A 143 -12.63 14.20 -1.24
C THR A 143 -13.38 14.89 -0.09
N ARG A 144 -12.72 15.14 1.03
CA ARG A 144 -13.31 15.90 2.15
C ARG A 144 -13.68 17.32 1.70
N PRO A 145 -14.74 17.95 2.28
CA PRO A 145 -15.16 19.28 1.89
C PRO A 145 -14.04 20.34 1.91
N GLU A 146 -13.09 20.21 2.85
CA GLU A 146 -11.94 21.10 2.99
C GLU A 146 -10.94 20.96 1.83
N MET A 147 -11.02 19.86 1.07
CA MET A 147 -10.09 19.52 -0.02
C MET A 147 -10.58 19.96 -1.40
N VAL A 148 -11.72 20.64 -1.54
CA VAL A 148 -12.34 20.95 -2.83
C VAL A 148 -11.39 21.72 -3.77
N HIS A 149 -10.63 22.69 -3.26
CA HIS A 149 -9.66 23.43 -4.08
C HIS A 149 -8.50 22.51 -4.50
N GLN A 150 -7.98 21.72 -3.59
CA GLN A 150 -6.91 20.77 -3.83
C GLN A 150 -7.33 19.66 -4.80
N THR A 151 -8.59 19.22 -4.73
CA THR A 151 -9.14 18.22 -5.67
C THR A 151 -9.05 18.72 -7.11
N ARG A 152 -9.45 19.96 -7.38
CA ARG A 152 -9.36 20.56 -8.74
C ARG A 152 -7.90 20.68 -9.20
N GLU A 153 -7.00 21.01 -8.28
CA GLU A 153 -5.58 21.07 -8.59
C GLU A 153 -5.02 19.67 -8.93
N PHE A 154 -5.36 18.64 -8.16
CA PHE A 154 -4.99 17.26 -8.43
C PHE A 154 -5.49 16.79 -9.80
N GLU A 155 -6.74 17.10 -10.15
CA GLU A 155 -7.31 16.79 -11.46
C GLU A 155 -6.57 17.51 -12.60
N SER A 156 -6.30 18.81 -12.44
CA SER A 156 -5.62 19.62 -13.46
C SER A 156 -4.16 19.20 -13.68
N GLN A 157 -3.48 18.71 -12.65
CA GLN A 157 -2.11 18.23 -12.73
C GLN A 157 -2.00 16.80 -13.28
N THR A 158 -3.09 16.03 -13.23
CA THR A 158 -3.11 14.65 -13.75
C THR A 158 -3.29 14.68 -15.27
N PRO A 159 -2.47 14.00 -16.08
CA PRO A 159 -2.62 13.95 -17.53
C PRO A 159 -4.00 13.52 -18.02
N MET A 160 -4.64 12.55 -17.33
CA MET A 160 -6.02 12.13 -17.62
C MET A 160 -7.08 13.14 -17.14
N GLN A 161 -6.70 14.31 -16.60
CA GLN A 161 -7.56 15.41 -16.17
C GLN A 161 -8.69 15.01 -15.20
N ARG A 162 -8.43 14.02 -14.39
CA ARG A 162 -9.31 13.53 -13.31
C ARG A 162 -8.53 12.75 -12.26
N MET A 163 -9.11 12.62 -11.09
CA MET A 163 -8.66 11.60 -10.14
C MET A 163 -9.15 10.20 -10.57
N ALA A 164 -8.44 9.17 -10.14
CA ALA A 164 -8.91 7.79 -10.27
C ALA A 164 -10.13 7.55 -9.37
N LYS A 165 -11.03 6.70 -9.80
CA LYS A 165 -12.06 6.11 -8.93
C LYS A 165 -11.43 5.00 -8.08
N VAL A 166 -11.96 4.72 -6.90
CA VAL A 166 -11.43 3.67 -6.01
C VAL A 166 -11.46 2.29 -6.66
N GLU A 167 -12.46 2.03 -7.50
CA GLU A 167 -12.64 0.77 -8.22
C GLU A 167 -11.55 0.54 -9.28
N GLU A 168 -10.89 1.60 -9.76
CA GLU A 168 -9.80 1.49 -10.73
C GLU A 168 -8.53 0.90 -10.12
N MET A 169 -8.43 0.83 -8.80
CA MET A 169 -7.35 0.13 -8.10
C MET A 169 -7.60 -1.38 -7.98
N ALA A 170 -8.85 -1.83 -8.13
CA ALA A 170 -9.19 -3.25 -8.01
C ALA A 170 -8.61 -4.12 -9.13
N GLY A 171 -8.61 -3.63 -10.38
CA GLY A 171 -8.04 -4.33 -11.53
C GLY A 171 -6.55 -4.63 -11.37
N PRO A 172 -5.70 -3.62 -11.10
CA PRO A 172 -4.29 -3.80 -10.78
C PRO A 172 -4.02 -4.77 -9.62
N ALA A 173 -4.81 -4.66 -8.54
CA ALA A 173 -4.69 -5.57 -7.40
C ALA A 173 -5.05 -7.01 -7.79
N LEU A 174 -6.13 -7.20 -8.54
CA LEU A 174 -6.54 -8.52 -9.03
C LEU A 174 -5.49 -9.14 -9.97
N PHE A 175 -4.90 -8.33 -10.87
CA PHE A 175 -3.82 -8.79 -11.74
C PHE A 175 -2.64 -9.31 -10.90
N LEU A 176 -2.12 -8.52 -9.96
CA LEU A 176 -0.98 -8.92 -9.13
C LEU A 176 -1.31 -10.10 -8.20
N ALA A 177 -2.56 -10.25 -7.78
CA ALA A 177 -3.02 -11.35 -6.94
C ALA A 177 -3.13 -12.68 -7.70
N SER A 178 -3.41 -12.64 -8.99
CA SER A 178 -3.72 -13.82 -9.81
C SER A 178 -2.48 -14.45 -10.49
N ASP A 179 -2.70 -15.59 -11.12
CA ASP A 179 -1.69 -16.30 -11.93
C ASP A 179 -1.31 -15.53 -13.21
N ALA A 180 -2.10 -14.53 -13.63
CA ALA A 180 -1.72 -13.61 -14.71
C ALA A 180 -0.43 -12.85 -14.40
N ALA A 181 -0.09 -12.69 -13.11
CA ALA A 181 1.14 -12.09 -12.62
C ALA A 181 2.16 -13.12 -12.09
N SER A 182 2.09 -14.38 -12.51
CA SER A 182 2.94 -15.47 -12.00
C SER A 182 4.44 -15.21 -12.21
N PHE A 183 4.81 -14.36 -13.17
CA PHE A 183 6.20 -13.94 -13.43
C PHE A 183 6.51 -12.52 -12.94
N CYS A 184 5.61 -11.91 -12.14
CA CYS A 184 5.77 -10.58 -11.55
C CYS A 184 6.10 -10.71 -10.05
N THR A 185 7.32 -10.32 -9.67
CA THR A 185 7.72 -10.15 -8.27
C THR A 185 8.72 -8.99 -8.15
N GLY A 186 8.63 -8.18 -7.12
CA GLY A 186 9.42 -6.95 -6.95
C GLY A 186 9.01 -5.79 -7.87
N VAL A 187 7.86 -5.90 -8.55
CA VAL A 187 7.33 -4.86 -9.43
C VAL A 187 6.63 -3.78 -8.59
N ASP A 188 6.83 -2.51 -8.95
CA ASP A 188 5.97 -1.41 -8.55
C ASP A 188 5.07 -1.03 -9.73
N LEU A 189 3.78 -1.32 -9.61
CA LEU A 189 2.79 -1.03 -10.64
C LEU A 189 2.21 0.37 -10.43
N VAL A 190 2.65 1.32 -11.23
CA VAL A 190 2.16 2.71 -11.19
C VAL A 190 0.78 2.79 -11.83
N VAL A 191 -0.20 3.38 -11.11
CA VAL A 191 -1.60 3.54 -11.54
C VAL A 191 -2.03 4.97 -11.20
N ASP A 192 -1.60 5.94 -12.00
CA ASP A 192 -1.63 7.35 -11.66
C ASP A 192 -2.20 8.29 -12.73
N GLY A 193 -2.76 7.75 -13.80
CA GLY A 193 -3.28 8.54 -14.91
C GLY A 193 -2.18 9.27 -15.70
N GLY A 194 -0.94 8.76 -15.65
CA GLY A 194 0.23 9.29 -16.35
C GLY A 194 1.01 10.35 -15.56
N PHE A 195 0.70 10.55 -14.29
CA PHE A 195 1.24 11.65 -13.48
C PHE A 195 2.77 11.64 -13.40
N VAL A 196 3.40 10.48 -13.24
CA VAL A 196 4.86 10.37 -13.11
C VAL A 196 5.62 10.30 -14.45
N CYS A 197 4.91 10.47 -15.58
CA CYS A 197 5.52 10.41 -16.91
C CYS A 197 6.21 11.71 -17.32
N TRP A 198 6.07 12.81 -16.57
CA TRP A 198 6.70 14.12 -16.82
C TRP A 198 7.12 14.84 -15.54
#